data_66c429dd92289a2bf47097f2612f4884
#
_entry.id   66c429dd92289a2bf47097f2612f4884
#
_cell.length_a   1.000
_cell.length_b   1.000
_cell.length_c   1.000
_cell.angle_alpha   90.00
_cell.angle_beta   90.00
_cell.angle_gamma   90.00
#
_symmetry.space_group_name_H-M   'P 1'
#
loop_
_entity.id
_entity.type
_entity.pdbx_description
1 polymer ?
#
loop_
_entity_poly.entity_id
_entity_poly.type
_entity_poly.pdbx_seq_one_letter_code
_entity_poly.pdbx_strand_id
1 'polypeptide(L)'
;MLTPNRKPVGFHESEQDIANEKRIVEAFAKHCGGEPRFMPKAYTFDAMIVRGDKCAFADARKRSNEINKYSTLCLSLQKYISLKAYAAFAPTFYVVEWADAIGFYEIKEDSKLPISYMSRNSGNPRDNEPVVQIPIADFKRF
;
A
#
# COMPACT_ATOMS: atom_id res chain seq x y z
N MET A 1 0.21 23.56 3.94
CA MET A 1 1.12 22.63 4.61
C MET A 1 0.75 21.20 4.28
N LEU A 2 1.72 20.37 4.03
CA LEU A 2 1.47 18.97 3.75
C LEU A 2 1.41 18.18 5.05
N THR A 3 0.40 17.32 5.17
CA THR A 3 0.38 16.32 6.23
C THR A 3 1.35 15.19 5.85
N PRO A 4 1.79 14.34 6.80
CA PRO A 4 2.69 13.24 6.49
C PRO A 4 2.22 12.31 5.39
N ASN A 5 0.91 12.18 5.21
CA ASN A 5 0.33 11.25 4.25
C ASN A 5 -0.17 11.92 2.98
N ARG A 6 0.02 13.22 2.87
CA ARG A 6 -0.44 13.97 1.70
C ARG A 6 0.66 13.95 0.64
N LYS A 7 0.26 13.79 -0.61
CA LYS A 7 1.20 13.87 -1.73
C LYS A 7 1.80 15.26 -1.83
N PRO A 8 3.09 15.36 -2.19
CA PRO A 8 3.75 16.66 -2.32
C PRO A 8 3.06 17.56 -3.34
N VAL A 9 3.21 18.88 -3.15
CA VAL A 9 2.76 19.85 -4.14
C VAL A 9 3.48 19.57 -5.46
N GLY A 10 2.73 19.56 -6.56
CA GLY A 10 3.26 19.22 -7.88
C GLY A 10 3.29 17.74 -8.18
N PHE A 11 2.96 16.89 -7.22
CA PHE A 11 2.78 15.47 -7.47
C PHE A 11 1.36 15.24 -7.98
N HIS A 12 1.25 14.58 -9.12
CA HIS A 12 -0.03 14.27 -9.73
C HIS A 12 -0.17 12.76 -9.91
N GLU A 13 -1.26 12.24 -9.40
CA GLU A 13 -1.67 10.88 -9.66
C GLU A 13 -2.35 10.86 -11.02
N SER A 14 -1.90 10.00 -11.93
CA SER A 14 -2.52 9.88 -13.25
C SER A 14 -3.88 9.21 -13.14
N GLU A 15 -4.72 9.41 -14.16
CA GLU A 15 -6.00 8.70 -14.25
C GLU A 15 -5.79 7.19 -14.26
N GLN A 16 -4.72 6.72 -14.89
CA GLN A 16 -4.39 5.30 -14.92
C GLN A 16 -4.00 4.79 -13.54
N ASP A 17 -3.28 5.57 -12.75
CA ASP A 17 -2.92 5.19 -11.38
C ASP A 17 -4.17 5.05 -10.51
N ILE A 18 -5.08 6.00 -10.62
CA ILE A 18 -6.35 5.97 -9.89
C ILE A 18 -7.18 4.74 -10.29
N ALA A 19 -7.26 4.46 -11.60
CA ALA A 19 -7.99 3.32 -12.11
C ALA A 19 -7.38 1.99 -11.64
N ASN A 20 -6.04 1.91 -11.60
CA ASN A 20 -5.33 0.73 -11.10
C ASN A 20 -5.62 0.51 -9.62
N GLU A 21 -5.51 1.54 -8.80
CA GLU A 21 -5.79 1.44 -7.36
C GLU A 21 -7.22 0.98 -7.11
N LYS A 22 -8.18 1.56 -7.82
CA LYS A 22 -9.60 1.19 -7.71
C LYS A 22 -9.81 -0.28 -8.06
N ARG A 23 -9.23 -0.73 -9.17
CA ARG A 23 -9.36 -2.11 -9.63
C ARG A 23 -8.76 -3.10 -8.63
N ILE A 24 -7.59 -2.78 -8.08
CA ILE A 24 -6.91 -3.63 -7.10
C ILE A 24 -7.74 -3.72 -5.82
N VAL A 25 -8.25 -2.59 -5.33
CA VAL A 25 -9.12 -2.56 -4.15
C VAL A 25 -10.38 -3.38 -4.37
N GLU A 26 -11.02 -3.25 -5.54
CA GLU A 26 -12.22 -4.01 -5.85
C GLU A 26 -11.95 -5.51 -5.87
N ALA A 27 -10.82 -5.93 -6.43
CA ALA A 27 -10.42 -7.34 -6.44
C ALA A 27 -10.19 -7.86 -5.02
N PHE A 28 -9.52 -7.06 -4.18
CA PHE A 28 -9.28 -7.44 -2.79
C PHE A 28 -10.57 -7.51 -1.98
N ALA A 29 -11.47 -6.55 -2.16
CA ALA A 29 -12.77 -6.54 -1.50
C ALA A 29 -13.57 -7.80 -1.85
N LYS A 30 -13.56 -8.19 -3.12
CA LYS A 30 -14.22 -9.42 -3.57
C LYS A 30 -13.61 -10.65 -2.90
N HIS A 31 -12.29 -10.70 -2.80
CA HIS A 31 -11.59 -11.79 -2.12
C HIS A 31 -12.00 -11.88 -0.64
N CYS A 32 -12.17 -10.75 0.01
CA CYS A 32 -12.60 -10.68 1.41
C CYS A 32 -14.09 -10.94 1.62
N GLY A 33 -14.87 -10.95 0.55
CA GLY A 33 -16.33 -11.06 0.65
C GLY A 33 -17.00 -9.79 1.15
N GLY A 34 -16.37 -8.64 0.95
CA GLY A 34 -16.85 -7.34 1.42
C GLY A 34 -17.03 -6.34 0.29
N GLU A 35 -17.40 -5.13 0.65
CA GLU A 35 -17.59 -4.02 -0.28
C GLU A 35 -16.61 -2.90 0.03
N PRO A 36 -16.01 -2.28 -1.02
CA PRO A 36 -15.09 -1.17 -0.79
C PRO A 36 -15.84 0.14 -0.55
N ARG A 37 -15.27 0.97 0.32
CA ARG A 37 -15.66 2.36 0.53
C ARG A 37 -14.39 3.17 0.30
N PHE A 38 -14.31 3.85 -0.84
CA PHE A 38 -13.11 4.59 -1.24
C PHE A 38 -12.94 5.84 -0.41
N MET A 39 -11.69 6.12 -0.01
CA MET A 39 -11.36 7.28 0.79
C MET A 39 -11.19 8.51 -0.09
N PRO A 40 -11.33 9.72 0.50
CA PRO A 40 -11.02 10.95 -0.21
C PRO A 40 -9.57 10.95 -0.73
N LYS A 41 -9.34 11.71 -1.79
CA LYS A 41 -8.00 11.90 -2.34
C LYS A 41 -7.04 12.37 -1.24
N ALA A 42 -5.83 11.84 -1.25
CA ALA A 42 -4.77 12.15 -0.29
C ALA A 42 -5.01 11.62 1.14
N TYR A 43 -5.99 10.75 1.32
CA TYR A 43 -6.12 10.02 2.57
C TYR A 43 -4.98 9.00 2.72
N THR A 44 -4.73 8.53 3.96
CA THR A 44 -3.61 7.63 4.25
C THR A 44 -3.68 6.30 3.50
N PHE A 45 -4.88 5.73 3.41
CA PHE A 45 -5.11 4.48 2.69
C PHE A 45 -6.23 4.68 1.69
N ASP A 46 -6.36 3.75 0.74
CA ASP A 46 -7.24 3.92 -0.41
C ASP A 46 -8.70 3.60 -0.12
N ALA A 47 -8.96 2.63 0.75
CA ALA A 47 -10.35 2.22 0.99
C ALA A 47 -10.53 1.49 2.31
N MET A 48 -11.75 1.55 2.83
CA MET A 48 -12.26 0.61 3.81
C MET A 48 -12.93 -0.54 3.07
N ILE A 49 -12.72 -1.75 3.56
CA ILE A 49 -13.48 -2.92 3.11
C ILE A 49 -14.48 -3.24 4.20
N VAL A 50 -15.77 -3.23 3.84
CA VAL A 50 -16.87 -3.41 4.79
C VAL A 50 -17.55 -4.75 4.53
N ARG A 51 -17.69 -5.53 5.57
CA ARG A 51 -18.41 -6.81 5.53
C ARG A 51 -19.26 -6.94 6.79
N GLY A 52 -20.56 -6.68 6.65
CA GLY A 52 -21.44 -6.64 7.81
C GLY A 52 -21.06 -5.54 8.78
N ASP A 53 -20.82 -5.89 10.03
CA ASP A 53 -20.37 -4.96 11.07
C ASP A 53 -18.85 -4.89 11.21
N LYS A 54 -18.12 -5.56 10.32
CA LYS A 54 -16.66 -5.60 10.34
C LYS A 54 -16.08 -4.74 9.23
N CYS A 55 -14.89 -4.23 9.47
CA CYS A 55 -14.16 -3.48 8.45
C CYS A 55 -12.67 -3.78 8.49
N ALA A 56 -12.02 -3.46 7.38
CA ALA A 56 -10.58 -3.51 7.23
C ALA A 56 -10.13 -2.31 6.41
N PHE A 57 -8.87 -1.95 6.51
CA PHE A 57 -8.28 -0.87 5.72
C PHE A 57 -7.37 -1.47 4.66
N ALA A 58 -7.39 -0.90 3.47
CA ALA A 58 -6.58 -1.37 2.35
C ALA A 58 -5.90 -0.21 1.64
N ASP A 59 -4.61 -0.38 1.38
CA ASP A 59 -3.84 0.52 0.56
C ASP A 59 -3.29 -0.28 -0.63
N ALA A 60 -3.48 0.22 -1.84
CA ALA A 60 -3.22 -0.52 -3.07
C ALA A 60 -2.04 0.06 -3.84
N ARG A 61 -1.27 -0.82 -4.46
CA ARG A 61 -0.13 -0.41 -5.28
C ARG A 61 -0.01 -1.31 -6.52
N LYS A 62 0.27 -0.69 -7.65
CA LYS A 62 0.60 -1.38 -8.89
C LYS A 62 2.11 -1.37 -9.10
N ARG A 63 2.69 -2.54 -9.39
CA ARG A 63 4.08 -2.68 -9.79
C ARG A 63 4.14 -3.22 -11.22
N SER A 64 5.09 -2.72 -12.00
CA SER A 64 5.25 -3.13 -13.39
C SER A 64 6.09 -4.40 -13.57
N ASN A 65 6.87 -4.76 -12.55
CA ASN A 65 7.72 -5.94 -12.60
C ASN A 65 6.96 -7.20 -12.21
N GLU A 66 7.55 -8.35 -12.51
CA GLU A 66 7.06 -9.63 -12.03
C GLU A 66 7.35 -9.78 -10.53
N ILE A 67 6.51 -10.56 -9.85
CA ILE A 67 6.59 -10.72 -8.39
C ILE A 67 7.94 -11.28 -7.94
N ASN A 68 8.54 -12.17 -8.73
CA ASN A 68 9.81 -12.82 -8.35
C ASN A 68 11.06 -12.06 -8.78
N LYS A 69 10.92 -10.87 -9.35
CA LYS A 69 12.08 -10.08 -9.77
C LYS A 69 12.96 -9.67 -8.60
N TYR A 70 12.35 -9.33 -7.47
CA TYR A 70 13.06 -8.94 -6.24
C TYR A 70 12.58 -9.82 -5.09
N SER A 71 13.43 -10.02 -4.09
CA SER A 71 13.07 -10.81 -2.91
C SER A 71 12.26 -10.03 -1.89
N THR A 72 12.29 -8.70 -1.96
CA THR A 72 11.55 -7.82 -1.07
C THR A 72 10.85 -6.72 -1.86
N LEU A 73 9.80 -6.17 -1.24
CA LEU A 73 9.15 -4.96 -1.74
C LEU A 73 9.42 -3.83 -0.75
N CYS A 74 9.86 -2.70 -1.29
CA CYS A 74 10.14 -1.53 -0.47
C CYS A 74 8.88 -0.68 -0.31
N LEU A 75 8.57 -0.35 0.94
CA LEU A 75 7.47 0.54 1.31
C LEU A 75 8.06 1.71 2.10
N SER A 76 7.67 2.93 1.75
CA SER A 76 8.07 4.13 2.50
C SER A 76 7.87 3.93 4.00
N LEU A 77 8.88 4.26 4.80
CA LEU A 77 8.76 4.15 6.25
C LEU A 77 7.62 5.03 6.77
N GLN A 78 7.44 6.21 6.21
CA GLN A 78 6.35 7.10 6.59
C GLN A 78 4.98 6.46 6.35
N LYS A 79 4.79 5.84 5.20
CA LYS A 79 3.55 5.12 4.88
C LYS A 79 3.37 3.93 5.83
N TYR A 80 4.43 3.19 6.09
CA TYR A 80 4.38 2.03 6.98
C TYR A 80 3.98 2.43 8.41
N ILE A 81 4.58 3.49 8.94
CA ILE A 81 4.23 4.01 10.27
C ILE A 81 2.74 4.39 10.32
N SER A 82 2.26 5.07 9.29
CA SER A 82 0.86 5.48 9.22
C SER A 82 -0.09 4.29 9.19
N LEU A 83 0.22 3.29 8.36
CA LEU A 83 -0.61 2.09 8.26
C LEU A 83 -0.60 1.28 9.56
N LYS A 84 0.54 1.19 10.24
CA LYS A 84 0.63 0.52 11.54
C LYS A 84 -0.27 1.20 12.58
N ALA A 85 -0.36 2.51 12.56
CA ALA A 85 -1.23 3.25 13.48
C ALA A 85 -2.70 2.87 13.27
N TYR A 86 -3.12 2.72 12.02
CA TYR A 86 -4.48 2.29 11.72
C TYR A 86 -4.73 0.83 12.10
N ALA A 87 -3.70 -0.01 12.11
CA ALA A 87 -3.82 -1.41 12.49
C ALA A 87 -4.25 -1.60 13.95
N ALA A 88 -4.10 -0.56 14.78
CA ALA A 88 -4.64 -0.57 16.15
C ALA A 88 -6.17 -0.61 16.19
N PHE A 89 -6.83 -0.22 15.10
CA PHE A 89 -8.29 -0.05 15.06
C PHE A 89 -8.98 -1.13 14.24
N ALA A 90 -8.35 -1.63 13.18
CA ALA A 90 -8.91 -2.65 12.31
C ALA A 90 -7.78 -3.32 11.51
N PRO A 91 -8.01 -4.54 10.99
CA PRO A 91 -7.02 -5.16 10.10
C PRO A 91 -6.65 -4.22 8.96
N THR A 92 -5.36 -4.09 8.69
CA THR A 92 -4.83 -3.16 7.71
C THR A 92 -3.95 -3.92 6.74
N PHE A 93 -4.23 -3.77 5.44
CA PHE A 93 -3.61 -4.55 4.39
C PHE A 93 -2.93 -3.65 3.35
N TYR A 94 -1.76 -4.08 2.92
CA TYR A 94 -1.09 -3.52 1.77
C TYR A 94 -1.27 -4.49 0.60
N VAL A 95 -1.97 -4.05 -0.44
CA VAL A 95 -2.38 -4.90 -1.56
C VAL A 95 -1.59 -4.49 -2.79
N VAL A 96 -0.88 -5.43 -3.38
CA VAL A 96 0.00 -5.14 -4.51
C VAL A 96 -0.33 -6.03 -5.68
N GLU A 97 -0.43 -5.42 -6.86
CA GLU A 97 -0.53 -6.15 -8.11
C GLU A 97 0.78 -5.99 -8.89
N TRP A 98 1.42 -7.11 -9.18
CA TRP A 98 2.57 -7.21 -10.08
C TRP A 98 2.10 -7.55 -11.49
N ALA A 99 3.04 -7.64 -12.42
CA ALA A 99 2.71 -7.99 -13.80
C ALA A 99 2.06 -9.38 -13.91
N ASP A 100 2.42 -10.30 -13.02
CA ASP A 100 2.03 -11.71 -13.09
C ASP A 100 1.28 -12.22 -11.85
N ALA A 101 1.00 -11.37 -10.86
CA ALA A 101 0.38 -11.82 -9.62
C ALA A 101 -0.26 -10.66 -8.87
N ILE A 102 -1.17 -11.00 -7.97
CA ILE A 102 -1.74 -10.05 -7.01
C ILE A 102 -1.70 -10.70 -5.62
N GLY A 103 -1.39 -9.90 -4.61
CA GLY A 103 -1.29 -10.40 -3.25
C GLY A 103 -1.46 -9.31 -2.22
N PHE A 104 -1.54 -9.71 -0.96
CA PHE A 104 -1.65 -8.76 0.15
C PHE A 104 -0.73 -9.14 1.29
N TYR A 105 -0.36 -8.14 2.05
CA TYR A 105 0.42 -8.27 3.28
C TYR A 105 -0.32 -7.56 4.40
N GLU A 106 -0.57 -8.26 5.51
CA GLU A 106 -1.23 -7.64 6.65
C GLU A 106 -0.20 -6.90 7.50
N ILE A 107 -0.44 -5.60 7.69
CA ILE A 107 0.41 -4.76 8.54
C ILE A 107 -0.18 -4.78 9.93
N LYS A 108 0.57 -5.33 10.89
CA LYS A 108 0.14 -5.44 12.29
C LYS A 108 0.85 -4.42 13.16
N GLU A 109 0.22 -4.03 14.26
CA GLU A 109 0.79 -3.07 15.21
C GLU A 109 2.16 -3.48 15.71
N ASP A 110 2.36 -4.78 15.95
CA ASP A 110 3.59 -5.33 16.48
C ASP A 110 4.59 -5.75 15.41
N SER A 111 4.27 -5.55 14.14
CA SER A 111 5.18 -5.87 13.04
C SER A 111 6.47 -5.08 13.14
N LYS A 112 7.58 -5.76 12.90
CA LYS A 112 8.91 -5.13 12.78
C LYS A 112 9.54 -5.61 11.49
N LEU A 113 9.80 -4.68 10.58
CA LEU A 113 10.43 -4.97 9.31
C LEU A 113 11.79 -4.27 9.24
N PRO A 114 12.76 -4.84 8.51
CA PRO A 114 14.04 -4.19 8.33
C PRO A 114 13.90 -2.82 7.69
N ILE A 115 14.65 -1.85 8.19
CA ILE A 115 14.66 -0.51 7.63
C ILE A 115 15.93 -0.35 6.81
N SER A 116 15.80 0.21 5.62
CA SER A 116 16.95 0.56 4.78
C SER A 116 16.72 1.93 4.17
N TYR A 117 17.77 2.48 3.59
CA TYR A 117 17.67 3.75 2.88
C TYR A 117 17.58 3.48 1.39
N MET A 118 16.54 3.98 0.75
CA MET A 118 16.41 3.89 -0.68
C MET A 118 16.89 5.17 -1.33
N SER A 119 17.87 5.05 -2.20
CA SER A 119 18.35 6.16 -3.02
C SER A 119 18.06 5.81 -4.48
N ARG A 120 17.19 6.58 -5.11
CA ARG A 120 16.88 6.39 -6.52
C ARG A 120 17.71 7.34 -7.36
N ASN A 121 18.17 6.85 -8.49
CA ASN A 121 19.04 7.60 -9.39
C ASN A 121 18.21 8.51 -10.32
N SER A 122 17.25 9.23 -9.74
CA SER A 122 16.35 10.11 -10.49
C SER A 122 16.77 11.57 -10.45
N GLY A 123 17.71 11.93 -9.54
CA GLY A 123 18.08 13.32 -9.29
C GLY A 123 17.06 14.08 -8.46
N ASN A 124 15.95 13.46 -8.06
CA ASN A 124 14.95 14.09 -7.22
C ASN A 124 15.14 13.68 -5.77
N PRO A 125 15.45 14.61 -4.84
CA PRO A 125 15.64 14.29 -3.43
C PRO A 125 14.46 13.57 -2.77
N ARG A 126 13.26 13.75 -3.29
CA ARG A 126 12.07 13.07 -2.75
C ARG A 126 12.10 11.56 -2.94
N ASP A 127 12.91 11.07 -3.85
CA ASP A 127 13.04 9.63 -4.10
C ASP A 127 14.02 8.97 -3.14
N ASN A 128 14.68 9.76 -2.29
CA ASN A 128 15.64 9.26 -1.31
C ASN A 128 14.97 9.27 0.05
N GLU A 129 14.69 8.09 0.60
CA GLU A 129 13.96 8.00 1.86
C GLU A 129 14.22 6.68 2.57
N PRO A 130 14.00 6.63 3.89
CA PRO A 130 13.99 5.36 4.58
C PRO A 130 12.77 4.53 4.16
N VAL A 131 12.99 3.26 3.97
CA VAL A 131 11.94 2.30 3.60
C VAL A 131 12.00 1.08 4.49
N VAL A 132 10.88 0.39 4.61
CA VAL A 132 10.87 -0.97 5.14
C VAL A 132 10.87 -1.95 3.99
N GLN A 133 11.45 -3.12 4.22
CA GLN A 133 11.49 -4.17 3.20
C GLN A 133 10.57 -5.31 3.62
N ILE A 134 9.54 -5.53 2.82
CA ILE A 134 8.59 -6.60 3.05
C ILE A 134 9.01 -7.80 2.21
N PRO A 135 9.32 -8.95 2.83
CA PRO A 135 9.65 -10.14 2.05
C PRO A 135 8.50 -10.51 1.12
N ILE A 136 8.81 -10.76 -0.14
CA ILE A 136 7.80 -11.18 -1.11
C ILE A 136 7.11 -12.46 -0.66
N ALA A 137 7.86 -13.37 -0.02
CA ALA A 137 7.31 -14.62 0.51
C ALA A 137 6.21 -14.41 1.56
N ASP A 138 6.14 -13.23 2.18
CA ASP A 138 5.13 -12.93 3.21
C ASP A 138 3.82 -12.39 2.61
N PHE A 139 3.79 -12.12 1.32
CA PHE A 139 2.55 -11.76 0.64
C PHE A 139 1.71 -13.01 0.38
N LYS A 140 0.43 -12.92 0.65
CA LYS A 140 -0.53 -13.96 0.31
C LYS A 140 -1.17 -13.64 -1.03
N ARG A 141 -1.04 -14.54 -1.99
CA ARG A 141 -1.63 -14.35 -3.31
C ARG A 141 -3.12 -14.68 -3.30
N PHE A 142 -3.83 -14.02 -4.17
CA PHE A 142 -5.26 -14.30 -4.35
C PHE A 142 -5.71 -14.06 -5.79
#